data_e73a0b7b3188e36a1c13d3d03a74e7bb
#
_entry.id   e73a0b7b3188e36a1c13d3d03a74e7bb
#
_cell.length_a   1.000
_cell.length_b   1.000
_cell.length_c   1.000
_cell.angle_alpha   90.00
_cell.angle_beta   90.00
_cell.angle_gamma   90.00
#
_symmetry.space_group_name_H-M   'P 1'
#
loop_
_entity.id
_entity.type
_entity.pdbx_description
1 polymer ?
#
loop_
_entity_poly.entity_id
_entity_poly.type
_entity_poly.pdbx_seq_one_letter_code
_entity_poly.pdbx_strand_id
1 'polypeptide(L)'
;MNLEGKLVLLTGASGGIGEELAQELAAQGAHLLLHGRRGPALERLCKSLPHPERHQVVLADLGSAQERAKLLQHPALEDGIDILINNAGCNQFAWLEDQSFEQVERQLLLNIEAPIQLTRALLPTMRKPGIIMNMGSSLGSIGYPGYSVYCASKFALRGFSEALGRELEGSGIKVLHFAPRATRTKLNSEAAYEMNAALGTQTDSPQQVAEEAVIALCNETRRSWLGWPEKLFVRLNALLPGIVDKALARQLPIIKRYARHLQPETTDTSANSAPQPDLSRPIPTKKEH
;
A
#
# COMPACT_ATOMS: atom_id res chain seq x y z
N MET A 1 -17.69 11.65 -7.51
CA MET A 1 -16.93 12.56 -8.42
C MET A 1 -16.99 12.03 -9.85
N ASN A 2 -17.12 12.90 -10.85
CA ASN A 2 -16.90 12.53 -12.26
C ASN A 2 -15.39 12.56 -12.53
N LEU A 3 -14.86 11.56 -13.25
CA LEU A 3 -13.42 11.41 -13.52
C LEU A 3 -12.99 11.97 -14.89
N GLU A 4 -13.93 12.32 -15.78
CA GLU A 4 -13.63 12.88 -17.11
C GLU A 4 -12.73 14.12 -16.99
N GLY A 5 -11.57 14.08 -17.65
CA GLY A 5 -10.57 15.16 -17.65
C GLY A 5 -9.82 15.38 -16.32
N LYS A 6 -10.04 14.55 -15.28
CA LYS A 6 -9.35 14.66 -14.00
C LYS A 6 -7.93 14.15 -14.08
N LEU A 7 -6.96 14.92 -13.59
CA LEU A 7 -5.57 14.49 -13.48
C LEU A 7 -5.36 13.65 -12.21
N VAL A 8 -4.95 12.40 -12.39
CA VAL A 8 -4.72 11.42 -11.34
C VAL A 8 -3.26 11.03 -11.27
N LEU A 9 -2.60 11.25 -10.14
CA LEU A 9 -1.31 10.61 -9.84
C LEU A 9 -1.58 9.24 -9.22
N LEU A 10 -1.26 8.17 -9.97
CA LEU A 10 -1.39 6.79 -9.51
C LEU A 10 -0.02 6.21 -9.18
N THR A 11 0.27 5.97 -7.90
CA THR A 11 1.52 5.34 -7.48
C THR A 11 1.46 3.81 -7.59
N GLY A 12 2.57 3.18 -8.02
CA GLY A 12 2.63 1.73 -8.19
C GLY A 12 1.77 1.20 -9.35
N ALA A 13 1.62 2.00 -10.42
CA ALA A 13 0.76 1.67 -11.56
C ALA A 13 1.19 0.41 -12.33
N SER A 14 2.46 -0.01 -12.29
CA SER A 14 2.96 -1.16 -13.06
C SER A 14 2.78 -2.52 -12.38
N GLY A 15 1.93 -2.65 -11.38
CA GLY A 15 1.78 -3.90 -10.64
C GLY A 15 0.36 -4.19 -10.18
N GLY A 16 -0.09 -5.42 -10.38
CA GLY A 16 -1.30 -5.98 -9.82
C GLY A 16 -2.50 -5.04 -9.85
N ILE A 17 -2.94 -4.58 -8.68
CA ILE A 17 -4.08 -3.65 -8.57
C ILE A 17 -3.82 -2.33 -9.30
N GLY A 18 -2.57 -1.82 -9.33
CA GLY A 18 -2.26 -0.55 -9.97
C GLY A 18 -2.46 -0.54 -11.49
N GLU A 19 -2.19 -1.66 -12.14
CA GLU A 19 -2.40 -1.83 -13.60
C GLU A 19 -3.89 -1.80 -13.93
N GLU A 20 -4.70 -2.52 -13.19
CA GLU A 20 -6.15 -2.54 -13.36
C GLU A 20 -6.79 -1.18 -12.98
N LEU A 21 -6.31 -0.53 -11.91
CA LEU A 21 -6.74 0.83 -11.57
C LEU A 21 -6.47 1.81 -12.71
N ALA A 22 -5.31 1.71 -13.37
CA ALA A 22 -5.00 2.58 -14.50
C ALA A 22 -5.98 2.37 -15.66
N GLN A 23 -6.35 1.11 -15.95
CA GLN A 23 -7.33 0.79 -16.99
C GLN A 23 -8.71 1.34 -16.65
N GLU A 24 -9.21 1.09 -15.45
CA GLU A 24 -10.53 1.54 -15.01
C GLU A 24 -10.63 3.08 -14.97
N LEU A 25 -9.60 3.76 -14.46
CA LEU A 25 -9.54 5.23 -14.41
C LEU A 25 -9.50 5.84 -15.81
N ALA A 26 -8.69 5.28 -16.73
CA ALA A 26 -8.61 5.74 -18.11
C ALA A 26 -9.92 5.50 -18.87
N ALA A 27 -10.59 4.38 -18.62
CA ALA A 27 -11.91 4.09 -19.19
C ALA A 27 -12.99 5.08 -18.73
N GLN A 28 -12.82 5.69 -17.54
CA GLN A 28 -13.69 6.77 -17.03
C GLN A 28 -13.25 8.18 -17.49
N GLY A 29 -12.30 8.27 -18.43
CA GLY A 29 -11.84 9.54 -19.02
C GLY A 29 -10.81 10.32 -18.21
N ALA A 30 -10.22 9.71 -17.15
CA ALA A 30 -9.16 10.37 -16.38
C ALA A 30 -7.85 10.50 -17.18
N HIS A 31 -7.10 11.55 -16.91
CA HIS A 31 -5.72 11.74 -17.37
C HIS A 31 -4.78 11.18 -16.30
N LEU A 32 -3.85 10.30 -16.65
CA LEU A 32 -3.05 9.61 -15.66
C LEU A 32 -1.58 10.04 -15.70
N LEU A 33 -1.03 10.32 -14.52
CA LEU A 33 0.40 10.29 -14.28
C LEU A 33 0.72 8.97 -13.60
N LEU A 34 1.23 8.02 -14.41
CA LEU A 34 1.50 6.64 -14.02
C LEU A 34 2.87 6.54 -13.36
N HIS A 35 2.92 6.33 -12.05
CA HIS A 35 4.17 6.20 -11.34
C HIS A 35 4.54 4.74 -11.08
N GLY A 36 5.84 4.44 -11.19
CA GLY A 36 6.45 3.17 -10.79
C GLY A 36 7.95 3.13 -11.03
N ARG A 37 8.58 1.96 -10.78
CA ARG A 37 10.03 1.78 -10.92
C ARG A 37 10.46 1.12 -12.23
N ARG A 38 9.52 0.48 -12.94
CA ARG A 38 9.80 -0.34 -14.13
C ARG A 38 9.33 0.38 -15.40
N GLY A 39 10.23 1.16 -16.02
CA GLY A 39 9.94 1.96 -17.22
C GLY A 39 9.26 1.18 -18.34
N PRO A 40 9.84 0.08 -18.84
CA PRO A 40 9.23 -0.68 -19.94
C PRO A 40 7.82 -1.22 -19.63
N ALA A 41 7.51 -1.52 -18.36
CA ALA A 41 6.18 -1.98 -17.98
C ALA A 41 5.17 -0.83 -17.96
N LEU A 42 5.56 0.34 -17.44
CA LEU A 42 4.73 1.55 -17.43
C LEU A 42 4.45 2.06 -18.83
N GLU A 43 5.45 2.06 -19.71
CA GLU A 43 5.28 2.50 -21.09
C GLU A 43 4.33 1.58 -21.87
N ARG A 44 4.42 0.27 -21.69
CA ARG A 44 3.46 -0.68 -22.27
C ARG A 44 2.06 -0.45 -21.74
N LEU A 45 1.92 -0.28 -20.42
CA LEU A 45 0.63 0.05 -19.82
C LEU A 45 0.06 1.34 -20.40
N CYS A 46 0.83 2.43 -20.41
CA CYS A 46 0.40 3.73 -20.93
C CYS A 46 -0.10 3.62 -22.38
N LYS A 47 0.62 2.87 -23.23
CA LYS A 47 0.24 2.63 -24.64
C LYS A 47 -1.01 1.77 -24.81
N SER A 48 -1.35 0.93 -23.84
CA SER A 48 -2.51 0.05 -23.87
C SER A 48 -3.80 0.70 -23.36
N LEU A 49 -3.69 1.85 -22.69
CA LEU A 49 -4.85 2.56 -22.15
C LEU A 49 -5.65 3.28 -23.25
N PRO A 50 -6.96 3.50 -23.07
CA PRO A 50 -7.74 4.41 -23.89
C PRO A 50 -7.10 5.81 -23.92
N HIS A 51 -6.96 6.42 -25.10
CA HIS A 51 -6.37 7.74 -25.28
C HIS A 51 -4.95 7.87 -24.69
N PRO A 52 -3.96 7.06 -25.18
CA PRO A 52 -2.61 7.02 -24.62
C PRO A 52 -1.92 8.39 -24.54
N GLU A 53 -2.26 9.30 -25.44
CA GLU A 53 -1.74 10.68 -25.50
C GLU A 53 -2.14 11.55 -24.29
N ARG A 54 -3.12 11.12 -23.51
CA ARG A 54 -3.57 11.79 -22.28
C ARG A 54 -2.84 11.34 -21.03
N HIS A 55 -1.98 10.32 -21.16
CA HIS A 55 -1.30 9.72 -20.02
C HIS A 55 0.19 9.95 -20.09
N GLN A 56 0.82 10.07 -18.92
CA GLN A 56 2.25 10.28 -18.78
C GLN A 56 2.84 9.27 -17.80
N VAL A 57 4.14 9.02 -17.94
CA VAL A 57 4.87 8.08 -17.08
C VAL A 57 5.91 8.84 -16.28
N VAL A 58 6.01 8.54 -14.99
CA VAL A 58 7.07 9.05 -14.12
C VAL A 58 7.76 7.89 -13.38
N LEU A 59 9.08 7.84 -13.52
CA LEU A 59 9.90 6.83 -12.85
C LEU A 59 10.48 7.39 -11.57
N ALA A 60 10.23 6.70 -10.46
CA ALA A 60 10.85 7.03 -9.17
C ALA A 60 10.84 5.81 -8.25
N ASP A 61 11.83 5.66 -7.38
CA ASP A 61 11.72 4.84 -6.18
C ASP A 61 11.20 5.69 -5.03
N LEU A 62 9.97 5.48 -4.62
CA LEU A 62 9.37 6.21 -3.48
C LEU A 62 10.10 5.94 -2.16
N GLY A 63 10.95 4.93 -2.09
CA GLY A 63 11.86 4.72 -0.99
C GLY A 63 12.99 5.77 -0.90
N SER A 64 13.30 6.46 -1.99
CA SER A 64 14.32 7.50 -2.06
C SER A 64 13.71 8.89 -1.92
N ALA A 65 14.14 9.66 -0.91
CA ALA A 65 13.70 11.05 -0.75
C ALA A 65 14.05 11.91 -1.97
N GLN A 66 15.23 11.67 -2.58
CA GLN A 66 15.68 12.39 -3.77
C GLN A 66 14.78 12.08 -4.98
N GLU A 67 14.40 10.82 -5.16
CA GLU A 67 13.53 10.44 -6.29
C GLU A 67 12.08 10.88 -6.06
N ARG A 68 11.58 10.88 -4.82
CA ARG A 68 10.30 11.52 -4.49
C ARG A 68 10.33 13.01 -4.84
N ALA A 69 11.41 13.73 -4.52
CA ALA A 69 11.55 15.14 -4.89
C ALA A 69 11.54 15.37 -6.41
N LYS A 70 12.20 14.51 -7.20
CA LYS A 70 12.15 14.56 -8.66
C LYS A 70 10.73 14.29 -9.22
N LEU A 71 10.02 13.32 -8.64
CA LEU A 71 8.62 13.06 -9.02
C LEU A 71 7.77 14.31 -8.82
N LEU A 72 7.92 15.00 -7.69
CA LEU A 72 7.16 16.20 -7.37
C LEU A 72 7.47 17.41 -8.28
N GLN A 73 8.59 17.38 -8.99
CA GLN A 73 8.97 18.38 -10.00
C GLN A 73 8.50 18.02 -11.42
N HIS A 74 7.70 16.95 -11.56
CA HIS A 74 7.21 16.55 -12.87
C HIS A 74 6.27 17.63 -13.47
N PRO A 75 6.45 18.06 -14.76
CA PRO A 75 5.67 19.15 -15.35
C PRO A 75 4.15 18.98 -15.24
N ALA A 76 3.64 17.76 -15.33
CA ALA A 76 2.22 17.50 -15.17
C ALA A 76 1.65 17.91 -13.79
N LEU A 77 2.49 18.14 -12.78
CA LEU A 77 2.09 18.54 -11.43
C LEU A 77 2.16 20.05 -11.18
N GLU A 78 2.70 20.85 -12.13
CA GLU A 78 2.87 22.29 -11.96
C GLU A 78 1.54 23.01 -11.68
N ASP A 79 0.48 22.64 -12.41
CA ASP A 79 -0.86 23.20 -12.25
C ASP A 79 -1.71 22.45 -11.19
N GLY A 80 -1.08 21.59 -10.39
CA GLY A 80 -1.74 20.76 -9.39
C GLY A 80 -2.46 19.54 -9.97
N ILE A 81 -2.93 18.67 -9.07
CA ILE A 81 -3.66 17.43 -9.41
C ILE A 81 -5.05 17.43 -8.82
N ASP A 82 -5.96 16.67 -9.42
CA ASP A 82 -7.30 16.44 -8.86
C ASP A 82 -7.32 15.27 -7.87
N ILE A 83 -6.56 14.21 -8.17
CA ILE A 83 -6.61 12.96 -7.41
C ILE A 83 -5.21 12.40 -7.18
N LEU A 84 -4.90 12.06 -5.92
CA LEU A 84 -3.73 11.28 -5.54
C LEU A 84 -4.19 9.89 -5.11
N ILE A 85 -3.68 8.82 -5.77
CA ILE A 85 -3.90 7.44 -5.35
C ILE A 85 -2.59 6.85 -4.84
N ASN A 86 -2.47 6.73 -3.53
CA ASN A 86 -1.35 6.06 -2.86
C ASN A 86 -1.58 4.54 -2.88
N ASN A 87 -1.18 3.90 -3.99
CA ASN A 87 -1.32 2.46 -4.20
C ASN A 87 0.01 1.71 -4.08
N ALA A 88 1.15 2.37 -4.34
CA ALA A 88 2.46 1.74 -4.17
C ALA A 88 2.64 1.17 -2.75
N GLY A 89 3.16 -0.04 -2.68
CA GLY A 89 3.42 -0.71 -1.40
C GLY A 89 4.19 -2.02 -1.59
N CYS A 90 4.62 -2.59 -0.48
CA CYS A 90 5.19 -3.91 -0.42
C CYS A 90 4.71 -4.66 0.82
N ASN A 91 4.83 -5.98 0.81
CA ASN A 91 4.62 -6.81 1.99
C ASN A 91 5.72 -7.85 2.11
N GLN A 92 5.85 -8.41 3.30
CA GLN A 92 6.69 -9.56 3.58
C GLN A 92 5.87 -10.52 4.45
N PHE A 93 5.68 -11.75 3.97
CA PHE A 93 5.11 -12.83 4.76
C PHE A 93 6.24 -13.61 5.41
N ALA A 94 6.54 -13.31 6.66
CA ALA A 94 7.57 -13.96 7.47
C ALA A 94 7.35 -13.65 8.96
N TRP A 95 7.91 -14.46 9.86
CA TRP A 95 7.98 -14.09 11.26
C TRP A 95 8.85 -12.85 11.45
N LEU A 96 8.59 -12.07 12.50
CA LEU A 96 9.33 -10.84 12.77
C LEU A 96 10.83 -11.10 12.93
N GLU A 97 11.19 -12.19 13.62
CA GLU A 97 12.57 -12.63 13.84
C GLU A 97 13.30 -13.04 12.56
N ASP A 98 12.55 -13.41 11.51
CA ASP A 98 13.08 -13.85 10.21
C ASP A 98 13.14 -12.71 9.17
N GLN A 99 12.67 -11.50 9.52
CA GLN A 99 12.76 -10.33 8.66
C GLN A 99 14.07 -9.57 8.88
N SER A 100 14.79 -9.23 7.82
CA SER A 100 15.97 -8.37 7.94
C SER A 100 15.56 -6.92 8.27
N PHE A 101 16.49 -6.14 8.83
CA PHE A 101 16.26 -4.72 9.13
C PHE A 101 15.85 -3.94 7.87
N GLU A 102 16.48 -4.23 6.74
CA GLU A 102 16.19 -3.57 5.45
C GLU A 102 14.77 -3.92 4.94
N GLN A 103 14.31 -5.14 5.17
CA GLN A 103 12.93 -5.56 4.83
C GLN A 103 11.90 -4.81 5.68
N VAL A 104 12.16 -4.68 6.98
CA VAL A 104 11.30 -3.92 7.91
C VAL A 104 11.29 -2.44 7.52
N GLU A 105 12.46 -1.82 7.37
CA GLU A 105 12.60 -0.43 6.98
C GLU A 105 11.90 -0.14 5.65
N ARG A 106 12.14 -0.98 4.63
CA ARG A 106 11.52 -0.84 3.31
C ARG A 106 10.00 -0.87 3.36
N GLN A 107 9.41 -1.76 4.18
CA GLN A 107 7.96 -1.82 4.34
C GLN A 107 7.41 -0.54 4.98
N LEU A 108 8.03 -0.05 6.06
CA LEU A 108 7.59 1.16 6.74
C LEU A 108 7.74 2.38 5.83
N LEU A 109 8.89 2.51 5.19
CA LEU A 109 9.19 3.61 4.28
C LEU A 109 8.19 3.68 3.11
N LEU A 110 7.97 2.56 2.43
CA LEU A 110 7.10 2.55 1.24
C LEU A 110 5.61 2.61 1.57
N ASN A 111 5.18 1.95 2.66
CA ASN A 111 3.77 1.84 3.00
C ASN A 111 3.25 2.99 3.87
N ILE A 112 4.15 3.74 4.57
CA ILE A 112 3.76 4.81 5.51
C ILE A 112 4.42 6.12 5.11
N GLU A 113 5.76 6.20 5.13
CA GLU A 113 6.45 7.47 4.94
C GLU A 113 6.20 8.06 3.56
N ALA A 114 6.34 7.26 2.51
CA ALA A 114 6.17 7.73 1.13
C ALA A 114 4.77 8.32 0.87
N PRO A 115 3.64 7.65 1.19
CA PRO A 115 2.31 8.24 1.00
C PRO A 115 2.08 9.49 1.85
N ILE A 116 2.60 9.56 3.09
CA ILE A 116 2.49 10.76 3.92
C ILE A 116 3.26 11.92 3.29
N GLN A 117 4.51 11.71 2.86
CA GLN A 117 5.35 12.76 2.26
C GLN A 117 4.81 13.24 0.91
N LEU A 118 4.33 12.33 0.06
CA LEU A 118 3.67 12.71 -1.21
C LEU A 118 2.40 13.52 -0.94
N THR A 119 1.57 13.06 -0.02
CA THR A 119 0.34 13.78 0.36
C THR A 119 0.68 15.17 0.88
N ARG A 120 1.63 15.28 1.83
CA ARG A 120 2.06 16.56 2.41
C ARG A 120 2.56 17.53 1.34
N ALA A 121 3.34 17.05 0.38
CA ALA A 121 3.92 17.88 -0.66
C ALA A 121 2.88 18.35 -1.69
N LEU A 122 1.93 17.49 -2.06
CA LEU A 122 0.92 17.79 -3.09
C LEU A 122 -0.30 18.53 -2.55
N LEU A 123 -0.63 18.36 -1.26
CA LEU A 123 -1.82 18.93 -0.65
C LEU A 123 -2.03 20.44 -0.89
N PRO A 124 -0.98 21.31 -0.83
CA PRO A 124 -1.14 22.75 -1.06
C PRO A 124 -1.56 23.11 -2.48
N THR A 125 -1.22 22.27 -3.48
CA THR A 125 -1.47 22.51 -4.90
C THR A 125 -2.62 21.65 -5.47
N MET A 126 -3.25 20.80 -4.64
CA MET A 126 -4.39 20.00 -5.10
C MET A 126 -5.55 20.89 -5.57
N ARG A 127 -6.11 20.56 -6.73
CA ARG A 127 -7.32 21.19 -7.25
C ARG A 127 -8.52 20.85 -6.39
N LYS A 128 -9.54 21.70 -6.38
CA LYS A 128 -10.77 21.52 -5.60
C LYS A 128 -11.98 21.51 -6.54
N PRO A 129 -12.87 20.51 -6.42
CA PRO A 129 -12.86 19.39 -5.47
C PRO A 129 -11.76 18.37 -5.78
N GLY A 130 -11.05 17.89 -4.75
CA GLY A 130 -9.93 16.96 -4.87
C GLY A 130 -10.09 15.71 -4.00
N ILE A 131 -9.37 14.63 -4.35
CA ILE A 131 -9.41 13.38 -3.58
C ILE A 131 -8.00 12.84 -3.34
N ILE A 132 -7.75 12.38 -2.12
CA ILE A 132 -6.61 11.55 -1.74
C ILE A 132 -7.15 10.16 -1.39
N MET A 133 -6.80 9.14 -2.18
CA MET A 133 -7.16 7.76 -1.90
C MET A 133 -5.94 6.98 -1.42
N ASN A 134 -6.03 6.39 -0.23
CA ASN A 134 -5.00 5.53 0.33
C ASN A 134 -5.42 4.06 0.22
N MET A 135 -4.61 3.26 -0.50
CA MET A 135 -4.83 1.82 -0.64
C MET A 135 -4.36 1.09 0.62
N GLY A 136 -5.32 0.80 1.47
CA GLY A 136 -5.13 0.06 2.72
C GLY A 136 -5.05 -1.45 2.53
N SER A 137 -5.55 -2.17 3.52
CA SER A 137 -5.74 -3.64 3.53
C SER A 137 -6.70 -4.00 4.67
N SER A 138 -7.39 -5.13 4.59
CA SER A 138 -8.09 -5.73 5.74
C SER A 138 -7.13 -5.95 6.91
N LEU A 139 -5.85 -6.24 6.63
CA LEU A 139 -4.77 -6.34 7.62
C LEU A 139 -4.33 -4.99 8.22
N GLY A 140 -4.91 -3.88 7.78
CA GLY A 140 -4.87 -2.58 8.48
C GLY A 140 -5.98 -2.41 9.53
N SER A 141 -6.74 -3.47 9.82
CA SER A 141 -7.80 -3.50 10.82
C SER A 141 -7.76 -4.77 11.68
N ILE A 142 -7.02 -5.79 11.27
CA ILE A 142 -6.84 -7.06 11.96
C ILE A 142 -5.36 -7.40 11.94
N GLY A 143 -4.74 -7.57 13.12
CA GLY A 143 -3.37 -8.08 13.24
C GLY A 143 -3.32 -9.55 12.83
N TYR A 144 -2.40 -9.91 11.94
CA TYR A 144 -2.33 -11.26 11.40
C TYR A 144 -0.92 -11.85 11.58
N PRO A 145 -0.78 -13.09 12.11
CA PRO A 145 0.52 -13.72 12.29
C PRO A 145 1.29 -13.83 10.95
N GLY A 146 2.61 -13.59 11.00
CA GLY A 146 3.46 -13.59 9.80
C GLY A 146 3.41 -12.29 9.00
N TYR A 147 2.58 -11.32 9.40
CA TYR A 147 2.47 -10.00 8.75
C TYR A 147 2.59 -8.83 9.72
N SER A 148 3.28 -8.99 10.85
CA SER A 148 3.32 -7.99 11.94
C SER A 148 3.73 -6.59 11.45
N VAL A 149 4.80 -6.47 10.68
CA VAL A 149 5.27 -5.19 10.13
C VAL A 149 4.30 -4.65 9.07
N TYR A 150 3.80 -5.53 8.20
CA TYR A 150 2.80 -5.13 7.20
C TYR A 150 1.52 -4.63 7.85
N CYS A 151 0.99 -5.35 8.85
CA CYS A 151 -0.15 -4.92 9.63
C CYS A 151 0.11 -3.54 10.26
N ALA A 152 1.23 -3.36 10.96
CA ALA A 152 1.61 -2.07 11.55
C ALA A 152 1.57 -0.95 10.52
N SER A 153 2.13 -1.19 9.32
CA SER A 153 2.14 -0.20 8.24
C SER A 153 0.74 0.16 7.74
N LYS A 154 -0.14 -0.82 7.60
CA LYS A 154 -1.50 -0.59 7.08
C LYS A 154 -2.46 -0.03 8.14
N PHE A 155 -2.27 -0.35 9.43
CA PHE A 155 -2.93 0.34 10.55
C PHE A 155 -2.52 1.81 10.61
N ALA A 156 -1.21 2.10 10.47
CA ALA A 156 -0.71 3.48 10.45
C ALA A 156 -1.32 4.29 9.28
N LEU A 157 -1.35 3.72 8.07
CA LEU A 157 -1.94 4.38 6.90
C LEU A 157 -3.45 4.64 7.08
N ARG A 158 -4.16 3.71 7.73
CA ARG A 158 -5.58 3.92 8.09
C ARG A 158 -5.72 5.07 9.08
N GLY A 159 -4.95 5.07 10.17
CA GLY A 159 -4.97 6.15 11.17
C GLY A 159 -4.66 7.52 10.56
N PHE A 160 -3.64 7.59 9.70
CA PHE A 160 -3.31 8.77 8.92
C PHE A 160 -4.49 9.23 8.05
N SER A 161 -5.12 8.32 7.30
CA SER A 161 -6.27 8.66 6.44
C SER A 161 -7.45 9.21 7.23
N GLU A 162 -7.72 8.62 8.40
CA GLU A 162 -8.82 9.06 9.27
C GLU A 162 -8.55 10.44 9.89
N ALA A 163 -7.32 10.68 10.37
CA ALA A 163 -6.92 11.95 10.95
C ALA A 163 -6.95 13.07 9.91
N LEU A 164 -6.24 12.86 8.79
CA LEU A 164 -6.17 13.84 7.70
C LEU A 164 -7.56 14.16 7.12
N GLY A 165 -8.43 13.14 7.00
CA GLY A 165 -9.80 13.36 6.53
C GLY A 165 -10.63 14.27 7.44
N ARG A 166 -10.33 14.28 8.76
CA ARG A 166 -10.94 15.23 9.73
C ARG A 166 -10.32 16.61 9.64
N GLU A 167 -8.99 16.70 9.48
CA GLU A 167 -8.26 17.97 9.31
C GLU A 167 -8.74 18.72 8.05
N LEU A 168 -9.06 17.99 6.98
CA LEU A 168 -9.48 18.58 5.71
C LEU A 168 -10.99 18.76 5.57
N GLU A 169 -11.76 18.58 6.63
CA GLU A 169 -13.22 18.80 6.57
C GLU A 169 -13.52 20.24 6.14
N GLY A 170 -14.39 20.39 5.13
CA GLY A 170 -14.74 21.70 4.55
C GLY A 170 -13.69 22.32 3.61
N SER A 171 -12.51 21.72 3.44
CA SER A 171 -11.44 22.27 2.57
C SER A 171 -11.69 22.08 1.07
N GLY A 172 -12.66 21.24 0.67
CA GLY A 172 -12.88 20.79 -0.70
C GLY A 172 -12.03 19.60 -1.11
N ILE A 173 -11.19 19.04 -0.22
CA ILE A 173 -10.39 17.83 -0.46
C ILE A 173 -10.91 16.71 0.45
N LYS A 174 -11.18 15.54 -0.13
CA LYS A 174 -11.63 14.33 0.58
C LYS A 174 -10.52 13.32 0.70
N VAL A 175 -10.45 12.65 1.84
CA VAL A 175 -9.51 11.54 2.05
C VAL A 175 -10.29 10.23 2.14
N LEU A 176 -9.96 9.30 1.26
CA LEU A 176 -10.58 7.99 1.18
C LEU A 176 -9.58 6.91 1.61
N HIS A 177 -10.04 5.96 2.40
CA HIS A 177 -9.30 4.76 2.75
C HIS A 177 -10.03 3.55 2.17
N PHE A 178 -9.38 2.88 1.20
CA PHE A 178 -9.90 1.67 0.57
C PHE A 178 -9.08 0.45 1.00
N ALA A 179 -9.71 -0.54 1.59
CA ALA A 179 -9.07 -1.70 2.20
C ALA A 179 -9.51 -3.00 1.50
N PRO A 180 -8.75 -3.48 0.48
CA PRO A 180 -9.00 -4.77 -0.12
C PRO A 180 -8.66 -5.90 0.86
N ARG A 181 -9.25 -7.07 0.63
CA ARG A 181 -8.83 -8.33 1.23
C ARG A 181 -7.69 -8.96 0.41
N ALA A 182 -7.36 -10.22 0.69
CA ALA A 182 -6.35 -10.96 -0.07
C ALA A 182 -6.65 -10.88 -1.58
N THR A 183 -5.70 -10.38 -2.36
CA THR A 183 -5.82 -10.16 -3.80
C THR A 183 -4.72 -10.92 -4.52
N ARG A 184 -5.05 -11.55 -5.65
CA ARG A 184 -4.10 -12.32 -6.46
C ARG A 184 -3.18 -11.38 -7.24
N THR A 185 -2.04 -11.01 -6.64
CA THR A 185 -1.05 -10.12 -7.22
C THR A 185 0.37 -10.62 -6.95
N LYS A 186 1.32 -10.23 -7.76
CA LYS A 186 2.76 -10.51 -7.54
C LYS A 186 3.33 -9.88 -6.26
N LEU A 187 2.52 -9.17 -5.49
CA LEU A 187 2.89 -8.63 -4.18
C LEU A 187 3.01 -9.75 -3.13
N ASN A 188 2.21 -10.80 -3.27
CA ASN A 188 2.20 -11.94 -2.36
C ASN A 188 3.21 -12.99 -2.81
N SER A 189 3.88 -13.62 -1.84
CA SER A 189 4.77 -14.76 -2.08
C SER A 189 3.95 -16.02 -2.38
N GLU A 190 4.59 -17.03 -2.98
CA GLU A 190 4.00 -18.36 -3.20
C GLU A 190 3.47 -18.96 -1.90
N ALA A 191 4.28 -18.90 -0.81
CA ALA A 191 3.86 -19.37 0.51
C ALA A 191 2.63 -18.66 1.06
N ALA A 192 2.44 -17.38 0.77
CA ALA A 192 1.23 -16.67 1.14
C ALA A 192 0.01 -17.20 0.38
N TYR A 193 0.19 -17.58 -0.89
CA TYR A 193 -0.87 -18.22 -1.67
C TYR A 193 -1.22 -19.62 -1.17
N GLU A 194 -0.21 -20.44 -0.90
CA GLU A 194 -0.40 -21.78 -0.36
C GLU A 194 -1.06 -21.75 1.02
N MET A 195 -0.64 -20.83 1.90
CA MET A 195 -1.28 -20.61 3.18
C MET A 195 -2.76 -20.23 3.02
N ASN A 196 -3.07 -19.27 2.14
CA ASN A 196 -4.43 -18.83 1.88
C ASN A 196 -5.31 -20.00 1.36
N ALA A 197 -4.76 -20.82 0.47
CA ALA A 197 -5.44 -22.01 -0.04
C ALA A 197 -5.70 -23.03 1.08
N ALA A 198 -4.70 -23.31 1.94
CA ALA A 198 -4.84 -24.24 3.07
C ALA A 198 -5.85 -23.75 4.13
N LEU A 199 -6.05 -22.45 4.27
CA LEU A 199 -7.01 -21.84 5.16
C LEU A 199 -8.38 -21.60 4.54
N GLY A 200 -8.56 -21.89 3.24
CA GLY A 200 -9.80 -21.60 2.51
C GLY A 200 -10.09 -20.10 2.40
N THR A 201 -9.06 -19.24 2.45
CA THR A 201 -9.22 -17.80 2.36
C THR A 201 -9.65 -17.39 0.96
N GLN A 202 -10.75 -16.67 0.85
CA GLN A 202 -11.19 -16.12 -0.43
C GLN A 202 -10.25 -15.02 -0.89
N THR A 203 -9.91 -15.05 -2.20
CA THR A 203 -9.04 -14.04 -2.82
C THR A 203 -9.76 -13.40 -4.00
N ASP A 204 -9.66 -12.07 -4.10
CA ASP A 204 -10.21 -11.32 -5.22
C ASP A 204 -9.21 -11.22 -6.38
N SER A 205 -9.72 -11.00 -7.60
CA SER A 205 -8.86 -10.61 -8.71
C SER A 205 -8.45 -9.14 -8.59
N PRO A 206 -7.28 -8.74 -9.12
CA PRO A 206 -6.90 -7.33 -9.18
C PRO A 206 -7.94 -6.45 -9.87
N GLN A 207 -8.58 -6.97 -10.93
CA GLN A 207 -9.64 -6.29 -11.65
C GLN A 207 -10.83 -5.97 -10.76
N GLN A 208 -11.37 -6.96 -10.03
CA GLN A 208 -12.49 -6.74 -9.10
C GLN A 208 -12.16 -5.68 -8.05
N VAL A 209 -10.92 -5.70 -7.54
CA VAL A 209 -10.45 -4.71 -6.56
C VAL A 209 -10.38 -3.31 -7.17
N ALA A 210 -9.92 -3.19 -8.42
CA ALA A 210 -9.84 -1.91 -9.13
C ALA A 210 -11.23 -1.34 -9.42
N GLU A 211 -12.16 -2.13 -9.93
CA GLU A 211 -13.55 -1.74 -10.18
C GLU A 211 -14.20 -1.17 -8.90
N GLU A 212 -14.11 -1.89 -7.79
CA GLU A 212 -14.67 -1.47 -6.50
C GLU A 212 -13.97 -0.22 -5.93
N ALA A 213 -12.65 -0.09 -6.14
CA ALA A 213 -11.92 1.09 -5.72
C ALA A 213 -12.33 2.33 -6.52
N VAL A 214 -12.53 2.21 -7.83
CA VAL A 214 -13.03 3.30 -8.70
C VAL A 214 -14.47 3.65 -8.35
N ILE A 215 -15.33 2.68 -8.07
CA ILE A 215 -16.69 2.92 -7.56
C ILE A 215 -16.64 3.70 -6.23
N ALA A 216 -15.79 3.30 -5.30
CA ALA A 216 -15.61 4.00 -4.03
C ALA A 216 -15.07 5.43 -4.23
N LEU A 217 -14.19 5.63 -5.21
CA LEU A 217 -13.65 6.93 -5.61
C LEU A 217 -14.76 7.84 -6.17
N CYS A 218 -15.54 7.35 -7.14
CA CYS A 218 -16.64 8.10 -7.75
C CYS A 218 -17.72 8.47 -6.72
N ASN A 219 -18.04 7.54 -5.81
CA ASN A 219 -18.99 7.75 -4.71
C ASN A 219 -18.40 8.53 -3.53
N GLU A 220 -17.10 8.84 -3.57
CA GLU A 220 -16.37 9.57 -2.52
C GLU A 220 -16.52 8.91 -1.14
N THR A 221 -16.50 7.56 -1.12
CA THR A 221 -16.72 6.77 0.08
C THR A 221 -15.51 6.85 1.00
N ARG A 222 -15.63 7.52 2.13
CA ARG A 222 -14.49 7.79 3.03
C ARG A 222 -13.78 6.54 3.54
N ARG A 223 -14.52 5.44 3.77
CA ARG A 223 -13.96 4.17 4.28
C ARG A 223 -14.64 3.00 3.60
N SER A 224 -13.87 2.19 2.91
CA SER A 224 -14.33 0.99 2.23
C SER A 224 -13.48 -0.22 2.61
N TRP A 225 -14.13 -1.30 3.00
CA TRP A 225 -13.53 -2.62 3.10
C TRP A 225 -14.17 -3.51 2.06
N LEU A 226 -13.36 -4.24 1.30
CA LEU A 226 -13.84 -5.18 0.30
C LEU A 226 -14.06 -6.55 0.95
N GLY A 227 -15.13 -7.24 0.52
CA GLY A 227 -15.49 -8.57 1.01
C GLY A 227 -16.46 -8.57 2.20
N TRP A 228 -17.37 -9.56 2.20
CA TRP A 228 -18.40 -9.62 3.25
C TRP A 228 -17.89 -10.22 4.55
N PRO A 229 -17.15 -11.33 4.58
CA PRO A 229 -16.64 -11.79 5.86
C PRO A 229 -15.71 -10.76 6.51
N GLU A 230 -14.89 -10.07 5.73
CA GLU A 230 -13.90 -9.10 6.20
C GLU A 230 -14.54 -7.88 6.85
N LYS A 231 -15.62 -7.35 6.28
CA LYS A 231 -16.38 -6.24 6.89
C LYS A 231 -16.89 -6.60 8.30
N LEU A 232 -17.34 -7.84 8.48
CA LEU A 232 -17.81 -8.33 9.77
C LEU A 232 -16.62 -8.55 10.72
N PHE A 233 -15.54 -9.21 10.25
CA PHE A 233 -14.36 -9.49 11.08
C PHE A 233 -13.66 -8.22 11.55
N VAL A 234 -13.56 -7.19 10.72
CA VAL A 234 -13.01 -5.88 11.12
C VAL A 234 -13.82 -5.28 12.27
N ARG A 235 -15.16 -5.33 12.20
CA ARG A 235 -16.03 -4.83 13.29
C ARG A 235 -15.92 -5.71 14.53
N LEU A 236 -15.90 -7.02 14.36
CA LEU A 236 -15.75 -7.98 15.45
C LEU A 236 -14.41 -7.78 16.16
N ASN A 237 -13.31 -7.61 15.42
CA ASN A 237 -11.99 -7.34 15.99
C ASN A 237 -11.95 -6.03 16.80
N ALA A 238 -12.68 -5.00 16.34
CA ALA A 238 -12.74 -3.73 17.06
C ALA A 238 -13.54 -3.80 18.36
N LEU A 239 -14.57 -4.65 18.44
CA LEU A 239 -15.48 -4.75 19.59
C LEU A 239 -15.13 -5.91 20.53
N LEU A 240 -14.72 -7.03 19.99
CA LEU A 240 -14.48 -8.30 20.70
C LEU A 240 -13.18 -8.98 20.22
N PRO A 241 -12.01 -8.35 20.38
CA PRO A 241 -10.73 -8.84 19.82
C PRO A 241 -10.39 -10.27 20.30
N GLY A 242 -10.75 -10.63 21.52
CA GLY A 242 -10.47 -11.96 22.06
C GLY A 242 -11.18 -13.11 21.31
N ILE A 243 -12.24 -12.85 20.54
CA ILE A 243 -12.85 -13.86 19.66
C ILE A 243 -11.96 -14.07 18.44
N VAL A 244 -11.47 -12.99 17.86
CA VAL A 244 -10.56 -13.04 16.70
C VAL A 244 -9.23 -13.68 17.10
N ASP A 245 -8.68 -13.35 18.29
CA ASP A 245 -7.46 -13.96 18.83
C ASP A 245 -7.59 -15.49 18.93
N LYS A 246 -8.71 -15.98 19.48
CA LYS A 246 -8.96 -17.42 19.58
C LYS A 246 -9.11 -18.09 18.20
N ALA A 247 -9.71 -17.40 17.21
CA ALA A 247 -9.84 -17.91 15.86
C ALA A 247 -8.47 -17.99 15.17
N LEU A 248 -7.65 -16.95 15.27
CA LEU A 248 -6.31 -16.92 14.72
C LEU A 248 -5.36 -17.90 15.41
N ALA A 249 -5.48 -18.10 16.73
CA ALA A 249 -4.70 -19.09 17.46
C ALA A 249 -4.93 -20.51 16.93
N ARG A 250 -6.15 -20.85 16.48
CA ARG A 250 -6.44 -22.15 15.85
C ARG A 250 -5.78 -22.30 14.46
N GLN A 251 -5.60 -21.20 13.74
CA GLN A 251 -4.96 -21.18 12.42
C GLN A 251 -3.42 -21.11 12.51
N LEU A 252 -2.89 -20.74 13.69
CA LEU A 252 -1.46 -20.50 13.89
C LEU A 252 -0.54 -21.67 13.46
N PRO A 253 -0.87 -22.97 13.69
CA PRO A 253 -0.03 -24.06 13.21
C PRO A 253 0.13 -24.09 11.69
N ILE A 254 -0.95 -23.79 10.95
CA ILE A 254 -0.93 -23.72 9.48
C ILE A 254 -0.12 -22.52 9.05
N ILE A 255 -0.39 -21.34 9.58
CA ILE A 255 0.34 -20.10 9.24
C ILE A 255 1.84 -20.29 9.49
N LYS A 256 2.21 -20.89 10.63
CA LYS A 256 3.61 -21.12 11.01
C LYS A 256 4.33 -22.04 10.02
N ARG A 257 3.65 -23.06 9.52
CA ARG A 257 4.20 -24.00 8.53
C ARG A 257 4.66 -23.25 7.26
N TYR A 258 3.83 -22.37 6.72
CA TYR A 258 4.15 -21.68 5.47
C TYR A 258 5.09 -20.48 5.66
N ALA A 259 5.01 -19.78 6.77
CA ALA A 259 5.89 -18.63 7.02
C ALA A 259 7.36 -19.02 7.26
N ARG A 260 7.64 -20.26 7.72
CA ARG A 260 9.02 -20.75 8.00
C ARG A 260 9.63 -21.58 6.86
N HIS A 261 8.84 -22.11 5.93
CA HIS A 261 9.34 -22.97 4.85
C HIS A 261 10.02 -22.22 3.68
N LEU A 262 10.10 -20.89 3.73
CA LEU A 262 10.68 -20.08 2.65
C LEU A 262 12.02 -19.44 2.96
N GLN A 263 12.72 -19.88 3.98
CA GLN A 263 14.15 -19.61 4.01
C GLN A 263 14.82 -20.53 2.97
N PRO A 264 15.46 -19.99 1.91
CA PRO A 264 16.40 -20.81 1.15
C PRO A 264 17.41 -21.33 2.18
N GLU A 265 17.68 -22.64 2.17
CA GLU A 265 18.81 -23.20 2.89
C GLU A 265 20.00 -22.34 2.52
N THR A 266 20.51 -21.59 3.50
CA THR A 266 21.78 -20.88 3.35
C THR A 266 22.81 -21.99 3.18
N THR A 267 23.15 -22.31 1.94
CA THR A 267 24.38 -23.02 1.65
C THR A 267 25.48 -22.21 2.31
N ASP A 268 26.04 -22.81 3.32
CA ASP A 268 27.18 -22.37 4.09
C ASP A 268 28.34 -22.01 3.14
N THR A 269 28.45 -20.73 2.80
CA THR A 269 29.66 -20.14 2.22
C THR A 269 30.20 -19.19 3.28
N SER A 270 31.00 -19.78 4.16
CA SER A 270 31.90 -19.08 5.04
C SER A 270 32.72 -18.04 4.25
N ALA A 271 32.54 -16.80 4.55
CA ALA A 271 33.51 -15.70 4.64
C ALA A 271 32.87 -14.34 4.33
N ASN A 272 32.91 -13.52 5.33
CA ASN A 272 32.69 -12.08 5.38
C ASN A 272 31.37 -11.61 6.07
N SER A 273 31.28 -11.89 7.36
CA SER A 273 30.38 -11.14 8.24
C SER A 273 31.12 -9.91 8.76
N ALA A 274 30.70 -8.73 8.31
CA ALA A 274 30.99 -7.52 9.05
C ALA A 274 30.32 -7.59 10.45
N PRO A 275 30.97 -7.15 11.53
CA PRO A 275 30.42 -7.26 12.87
C PRO A 275 29.11 -6.47 12.99
N GLN A 276 28.06 -7.12 13.46
CA GLN A 276 26.79 -6.47 13.81
C GLN A 276 27.04 -5.47 14.97
N PRO A 277 26.38 -4.31 14.97
CA PRO A 277 26.47 -3.38 16.09
C PRO A 277 25.89 -4.02 17.36
N ASP A 278 26.69 -4.04 18.42
CA ASP A 278 26.33 -4.54 19.74
C ASP A 278 25.29 -3.61 20.39
N LEU A 279 24.01 -4.01 20.33
CA LEU A 279 22.90 -3.27 20.94
C LEU A 279 22.80 -3.45 22.47
N SER A 280 23.76 -4.15 23.11
CA SER A 280 23.78 -4.33 24.57
C SER A 280 24.39 -3.15 25.32
N ARG A 281 24.97 -2.15 24.64
CA ARG A 281 25.56 -0.97 25.26
C ARG A 281 24.50 0.11 25.53
N PRO A 282 24.42 0.63 26.77
CA PRO A 282 23.52 1.74 27.08
C PRO A 282 23.96 3.01 26.33
N ILE A 283 22.96 3.71 25.78
CA ILE A 283 23.14 4.99 25.08
C ILE A 283 23.78 5.99 26.04
N PRO A 284 24.92 6.65 25.71
CA PRO A 284 25.52 7.63 26.57
C PRO A 284 24.62 8.86 26.71
N THR A 285 24.15 9.14 27.91
CA THR A 285 23.46 10.39 28.24
C THR A 285 24.39 11.56 28.04
N LYS A 286 24.08 12.50 27.15
CA LYS A 286 24.77 13.79 27.06
C LYS A 286 24.61 14.53 28.39
N LYS A 287 25.72 14.76 29.08
CA LYS A 287 25.77 15.74 30.15
C LYS A 287 25.77 17.14 29.51
N GLU A 288 24.77 17.93 29.87
CA GLU A 288 24.75 19.36 29.61
C GLU A 288 25.88 20.03 30.37
N HIS A 289 26.62 20.86 29.65
CA HIS A 289 27.42 21.95 30.18
C HIS A 289 26.96 23.25 29.58
#